data_3222f5cf4a19915b8a45946c6f99b430
#
_entry.id   3222f5cf4a19915b8a45946c6f99b430
#
_cell.length_a   1.000
_cell.length_b   1.000
_cell.length_c   1.000
_cell.angle_alpha   90.00
_cell.angle_beta   90.00
_cell.angle_gamma   90.00
#
_symmetry.space_group_name_H-M   'P 1'
#
loop_
_entity.id
_entity.type
_entity.pdbx_description
1 polymer ?
#
loop_
_entity_poly.entity_id
_entity_poly.type
_entity_poly.pdbx_seq_one_letter_code
_entity_poly.pdbx_strand_id
1 'polypeptide(L)'
;MGNHDTRDRNQSGPGMIEKTATLAGQEISDADLRAINKYAQTPLTAEQVFTFKAVLCDNEVDRDFERFSLKTLQDLKKLFLGKTVIKDHRWAADSQVARIYATELVQTEKATKSGELYTQLVAYCYMVKTDSNADLIAEIKGGIKREGSVGCAVSSSICSICGTDNTKSYCRHYRGRSYEKEGGSQVCTFTLDGALDAYEFSLVAVPAQKAAGVSKSYTGKTVYAPDEDVPPAEEKPPVDDTEASEKAAVLAVQAELAAIKARHNYNN
;
A
#
# COMPACT_ATOMS: atom_id res chain seq x y z
N MET A 1 17.46 -66.51 -33.33
CA MET A 1 16.74 -65.62 -34.22
C MET A 1 15.58 -65.02 -33.42
N GLY A 2 15.67 -63.82 -32.98
CA GLY A 2 14.68 -63.13 -32.18
C GLY A 2 15.06 -61.68 -32.11
N ASN A 3 14.45 -60.86 -32.99
CA ASN A 3 14.62 -59.42 -33.04
C ASN A 3 14.00 -58.81 -31.80
N HIS A 4 14.79 -58.07 -31.00
CA HIS A 4 14.30 -57.15 -29.98
C HIS A 4 14.08 -55.78 -30.66
N ASP A 5 12.80 -55.50 -30.83
CA ASP A 5 12.29 -54.20 -31.26
C ASP A 5 12.34 -53.21 -30.03
N THR A 6 13.29 -52.32 -30.03
CA THR A 6 13.39 -51.22 -29.06
C THR A 6 12.52 -50.07 -29.55
N ARG A 7 11.29 -49.98 -29.05
CA ARG A 7 10.42 -48.80 -29.26
C ARG A 7 10.86 -47.68 -28.33
N ASP A 8 11.47 -46.69 -28.91
CA ASP A 8 11.60 -45.35 -28.38
C ASP A 8 10.23 -44.80 -27.99
N ARG A 9 10.03 -44.59 -26.68
CA ARG A 9 8.92 -43.81 -26.17
C ARG A 9 9.46 -42.47 -25.69
N ASN A 10 9.70 -41.58 -26.64
CA ASN A 10 9.86 -40.18 -26.36
C ASN A 10 8.48 -39.51 -26.53
N GLN A 11 7.60 -39.58 -25.49
CA GLN A 11 6.42 -38.75 -25.38
C GLN A 11 6.75 -37.64 -24.39
N SER A 12 7.16 -36.51 -24.95
CA SER A 12 7.18 -35.23 -24.26
C SER A 12 5.74 -34.87 -23.86
N GLY A 13 5.47 -35.00 -22.56
CA GLY A 13 4.27 -34.41 -21.93
C GLY A 13 4.35 -32.88 -22.00
N PRO A 14 3.21 -32.16 -21.78
CA PRO A 14 3.18 -30.70 -21.88
C PRO A 14 4.21 -30.10 -20.94
N GLY A 15 5.08 -29.25 -21.49
CA GLY A 15 6.26 -28.73 -20.86
C GLY A 15 6.00 -28.08 -19.50
N MET A 16 6.60 -28.69 -18.49
CA MET A 16 6.75 -28.06 -17.19
C MET A 16 7.75 -26.92 -17.36
N ILE A 17 7.25 -25.69 -17.41
CA ILE A 17 8.10 -24.50 -17.41
C ILE A 17 8.65 -24.37 -15.99
N GLU A 18 9.83 -24.92 -15.74
CA GLU A 18 10.62 -24.57 -14.56
C GLU A 18 11.09 -23.12 -14.71
N LYS A 19 10.32 -22.21 -14.12
CA LYS A 19 10.80 -20.85 -13.88
C LYS A 19 11.69 -20.90 -12.65
N THR A 20 12.94 -21.24 -12.83
CA THR A 20 14.00 -20.99 -11.86
C THR A 20 14.17 -19.47 -11.77
N ALA A 21 13.44 -18.83 -10.87
CA ALA A 21 13.71 -17.46 -10.50
C ALA A 21 14.98 -17.46 -9.67
N THR A 22 16.13 -17.33 -10.34
CA THR A 22 17.37 -16.97 -9.68
C THR A 22 17.11 -15.61 -9.03
N LEU A 23 17.25 -15.52 -7.71
CA LEU A 23 17.33 -14.28 -6.95
C LEU A 23 18.67 -13.58 -7.28
N ALA A 24 18.85 -13.18 -8.53
CA ALA A 24 19.82 -12.17 -8.89
C ALA A 24 19.29 -10.88 -8.28
N GLY A 25 20.07 -10.22 -7.41
CA GLY A 25 19.73 -8.92 -6.88
C GLY A 25 19.29 -8.03 -8.03
N GLN A 26 18.07 -7.51 -7.95
CA GLN A 26 17.52 -6.67 -9.00
C GLN A 26 18.43 -5.44 -9.08
N GLU A 27 19.15 -5.29 -10.19
CA GLU A 27 19.94 -4.08 -10.44
C GLU A 27 18.95 -2.90 -10.46
N ILE A 28 19.21 -1.93 -9.59
CA ILE A 28 18.41 -0.72 -9.49
C ILE A 28 18.66 0.07 -10.78
N SER A 29 17.59 0.40 -11.50
CA SER A 29 17.73 1.18 -12.73
C SER A 29 18.13 2.63 -12.41
N ASP A 30 18.76 3.30 -13.38
CA ASP A 30 19.05 4.73 -13.24
C ASP A 30 17.78 5.58 -13.01
N ALA A 31 16.64 5.14 -13.55
CA ALA A 31 15.36 5.80 -13.34
C ALA A 31 14.90 5.68 -11.88
N ASP A 32 15.00 4.47 -11.30
CA ASP A 32 14.69 4.24 -9.89
C ASP A 32 15.61 5.07 -8.98
N LEU A 33 16.92 5.06 -9.29
CA LEU A 33 17.89 5.80 -8.50
C LEU A 33 17.62 7.32 -8.55
N ARG A 34 17.25 7.86 -9.71
CA ARG A 34 16.82 9.26 -9.82
C ARG A 34 15.55 9.54 -9.01
N ALA A 35 14.57 8.63 -9.02
CA ALA A 35 13.34 8.78 -8.25
C ALA A 35 13.61 8.72 -6.73
N ILE A 36 14.48 7.82 -6.27
CA ILE A 36 14.93 7.71 -4.88
C ILE A 36 15.65 9.00 -4.44
N ASN A 37 16.53 9.51 -5.27
CA ASN A 37 17.34 10.69 -4.95
C ASN A 37 16.54 11.99 -4.89
N LYS A 38 15.27 12.03 -5.31
CA LYS A 38 14.35 13.14 -5.01
C LYS A 38 14.02 13.26 -3.51
N TYR A 39 14.18 12.18 -2.75
CA TYR A 39 13.86 12.13 -1.31
C TYR A 39 15.12 12.11 -0.42
N ALA A 40 16.29 11.83 -0.99
CA ALA A 40 17.54 11.78 -0.27
C ALA A 40 18.12 13.20 -0.10
N GLN A 41 18.69 13.51 1.08
CA GLN A 41 19.38 14.79 1.33
C GLN A 41 20.72 14.87 0.61
N THR A 42 21.38 13.72 0.42
CA THR A 42 22.60 13.57 -0.37
C THR A 42 22.39 12.45 -1.37
N PRO A 43 22.93 12.57 -2.60
CA PRO A 43 22.76 11.53 -3.60
C PRO A 43 23.25 10.18 -3.10
N LEU A 44 22.40 9.16 -3.27
CA LEU A 44 22.69 7.75 -2.97
C LEU A 44 23.11 7.04 -4.23
N THR A 45 23.95 5.98 -4.08
CA THR A 45 24.31 5.06 -5.16
C THR A 45 23.49 3.79 -5.10
N ALA A 46 23.50 2.99 -6.18
CA ALA A 46 22.76 1.72 -6.23
C ALA A 46 23.22 0.71 -5.15
N GLU A 47 24.51 0.73 -4.80
CA GLU A 47 25.08 -0.14 -3.77
C GLU A 47 24.58 0.21 -2.37
N GLN A 48 24.29 1.49 -2.13
CA GLN A 48 23.83 1.99 -0.82
C GLN A 48 22.37 1.73 -0.53
N VAL A 49 21.56 1.35 -1.54
CA VAL A 49 20.13 1.16 -1.33
C VAL A 49 19.70 -0.30 -1.54
N PHE A 50 18.69 -0.69 -0.80
CA PHE A 50 17.89 -1.90 -1.02
C PHE A 50 16.50 -1.48 -1.42
N THR A 51 15.97 -2.02 -2.50
CA THR A 51 14.62 -1.76 -2.98
C THR A 51 13.74 -3.00 -2.88
N PHE A 52 12.45 -2.78 -2.65
CA PHE A 52 11.44 -3.82 -2.66
C PHE A 52 10.10 -3.28 -3.14
N LYS A 53 9.27 -4.17 -3.67
CA LYS A 53 7.92 -3.87 -4.13
C LYS A 53 6.92 -4.37 -3.10
N ALA A 54 5.88 -3.58 -2.82
CA ALA A 54 4.81 -3.96 -1.90
C ALA A 54 3.43 -3.64 -2.50
N VAL A 55 2.45 -4.51 -2.30
CA VAL A 55 1.04 -4.18 -2.48
C VAL A 55 0.60 -3.43 -1.23
N LEU A 56 0.18 -2.18 -1.40
CA LEU A 56 -0.31 -1.34 -0.30
C LEU A 56 -1.73 -1.73 0.08
N CYS A 57 -2.63 -1.68 -0.89
CA CYS A 57 -4.05 -2.00 -0.74
C CYS A 57 -4.67 -2.35 -2.10
N ASP A 58 -5.92 -2.77 -2.09
CA ASP A 58 -6.69 -3.14 -3.28
C ASP A 58 -8.19 -2.83 -3.12
N ASN A 59 -9.00 -3.13 -4.15
CA ASN A 59 -10.45 -2.94 -4.13
C ASN A 59 -11.25 -4.21 -3.79
N GLU A 60 -10.61 -5.29 -3.31
CA GLU A 60 -11.32 -6.46 -2.83
C GLU A 60 -11.84 -6.21 -1.40
N VAL A 61 -12.90 -6.91 -1.03
CA VAL A 61 -13.42 -6.88 0.35
C VAL A 61 -12.43 -7.56 1.28
N ASP A 62 -11.99 -6.83 2.29
CA ASP A 62 -11.01 -7.27 3.27
C ASP A 62 -11.63 -8.07 4.44
N ARG A 63 -10.84 -8.30 5.50
CA ARG A 63 -11.26 -9.05 6.69
C ARG A 63 -12.22 -8.26 7.59
N ASP A 64 -12.18 -6.94 7.48
CA ASP A 64 -13.05 -6.02 8.22
C ASP A 64 -14.33 -5.68 7.45
N PHE A 65 -14.58 -6.40 6.32
CA PHE A 65 -15.68 -6.18 5.40
C PHE A 65 -15.69 -4.76 4.83
N GLU A 66 -14.52 -4.22 4.60
CA GLU A 66 -14.28 -2.94 3.93
C GLU A 66 -13.59 -3.16 2.59
N ARG A 67 -13.72 -2.18 1.69
CA ARG A 67 -12.99 -2.12 0.44
C ARG A 67 -12.75 -0.69 0.02
N PHE A 68 -11.69 -0.43 -0.69
CA PHE A 68 -11.48 0.87 -1.33
C PHE A 68 -12.25 0.96 -2.66
N SER A 69 -12.82 2.13 -2.98
CA SER A 69 -13.28 2.43 -4.33
C SER A 69 -12.07 2.58 -5.28
N LEU A 70 -12.29 2.35 -6.60
CA LEU A 70 -11.23 2.57 -7.60
C LEU A 70 -10.75 4.03 -7.59
N LYS A 71 -11.66 4.98 -7.38
CA LYS A 71 -11.31 6.39 -7.25
C LYS A 71 -10.40 6.64 -6.06
N THR A 72 -10.69 6.03 -4.91
CA THR A 72 -9.86 6.14 -3.72
C THR A 72 -8.46 5.56 -3.96
N LEU A 73 -8.34 4.43 -4.66
CA LEU A 73 -7.03 3.89 -5.03
C LEU A 73 -6.23 4.85 -5.94
N GLN A 74 -6.91 5.54 -6.88
CA GLN A 74 -6.28 6.55 -7.74
C GLN A 74 -5.76 7.75 -6.94
N ASP A 75 -6.53 8.21 -5.96
CA ASP A 75 -6.14 9.31 -5.08
C ASP A 75 -4.99 8.88 -4.15
N LEU A 76 -5.10 7.69 -3.53
CA LEU A 76 -4.05 7.10 -2.68
C LEU A 76 -2.73 6.88 -3.43
N LYS A 77 -2.77 6.55 -4.73
CA LYS A 77 -1.57 6.44 -5.58
C LYS A 77 -0.70 7.69 -5.47
N LYS A 78 -1.31 8.88 -5.48
CA LYS A 78 -0.58 10.16 -5.36
C LYS A 78 -0.16 10.45 -3.92
N LEU A 79 -1.06 10.18 -2.96
CA LEU A 79 -0.85 10.49 -1.55
C LEU A 79 0.25 9.65 -0.89
N PHE A 80 0.46 8.40 -1.34
CA PHE A 80 1.51 7.53 -0.82
C PHE A 80 2.92 7.85 -1.31
N LEU A 81 3.07 8.68 -2.36
CA LEU A 81 4.40 9.11 -2.79
C LEU A 81 5.15 9.84 -1.68
N GLY A 82 6.38 9.41 -1.41
CA GLY A 82 7.22 9.96 -0.36
C GLY A 82 6.84 9.57 1.07
N LYS A 83 5.77 8.81 1.29
CA LYS A 83 5.38 8.36 2.64
C LYS A 83 6.34 7.30 3.17
N THR A 84 6.39 7.20 4.49
CA THR A 84 7.27 6.28 5.20
C THR A 84 6.73 4.86 5.23
N VAL A 85 7.65 3.89 5.29
CA VAL A 85 7.36 2.52 5.72
C VAL A 85 7.79 2.38 7.16
N ILE A 86 6.89 1.90 8.03
CA ILE A 86 7.13 1.71 9.46
C ILE A 86 6.88 0.26 9.88
N LYS A 87 6.97 -0.02 11.18
CA LYS A 87 6.66 -1.31 11.77
C LYS A 87 5.47 -1.18 12.73
N ASP A 88 4.51 -2.14 12.63
CA ASP A 88 3.42 -2.35 13.59
C ASP A 88 2.55 -1.10 13.87
N HIS A 89 2.32 -0.25 12.84
CA HIS A 89 1.60 1.03 12.97
C HIS A 89 2.13 1.93 14.10
N ARG A 90 3.39 1.77 14.43
CA ARG A 90 4.04 2.54 15.50
C ARG A 90 4.53 3.87 14.96
N TRP A 91 3.81 4.93 15.25
CA TRP A 91 4.11 6.30 14.81
C TRP A 91 5.24 6.93 15.63
N ALA A 92 6.43 6.41 15.44
CA ALA A 92 7.64 6.89 16.10
C ALA A 92 8.78 6.99 15.07
N ALA A 93 9.68 7.94 15.27
CA ALA A 93 10.77 8.20 14.34
C ALA A 93 11.68 6.99 14.14
N ASP A 94 11.94 6.22 15.20
CA ASP A 94 12.75 4.99 15.20
C ASP A 94 12.06 3.79 14.52
N SER A 95 10.76 3.88 14.27
CA SER A 95 9.99 2.85 13.55
C SER A 95 10.08 2.99 12.04
N GLN A 96 10.57 4.12 11.51
CA GLN A 96 10.71 4.34 10.08
C GLN A 96 11.86 3.49 9.53
N VAL A 97 11.55 2.63 8.57
CA VAL A 97 12.53 1.67 8.02
C VAL A 97 12.77 1.86 6.52
N ALA A 98 11.80 2.39 5.79
CA ALA A 98 11.90 2.61 4.36
C ALA A 98 11.05 3.81 3.92
N ARG A 99 11.16 4.18 2.63
CA ARG A 99 10.35 5.24 2.03
C ARG A 99 9.83 4.80 0.66
N ILE A 100 8.61 5.19 0.34
CA ILE A 100 7.96 4.95 -0.95
C ILE A 100 8.49 5.98 -1.95
N TYR A 101 9.09 5.55 -3.06
CA TYR A 101 9.61 6.45 -4.09
C TYR A 101 8.78 6.44 -5.37
N ALA A 102 7.95 5.41 -5.57
CA ALA A 102 7.04 5.32 -6.71
C ALA A 102 5.83 4.48 -6.36
N THR A 103 4.72 4.71 -7.07
CA THR A 103 3.46 3.97 -6.93
C THR A 103 2.83 3.72 -8.28
N GLU A 104 2.13 2.59 -8.44
CA GLU A 104 1.36 2.26 -9.64
C GLU A 104 0.04 1.57 -9.28
N LEU A 105 -0.94 1.66 -10.17
CA LEU A 105 -2.14 0.82 -10.12
C LEU A 105 -1.95 -0.35 -11.08
N VAL A 106 -2.16 -1.56 -10.56
CA VAL A 106 -2.11 -2.80 -11.34
C VAL A 106 -3.50 -3.40 -11.38
N GLN A 107 -4.14 -3.35 -12.52
CA GLN A 107 -5.45 -3.96 -12.76
C GLN A 107 -5.27 -5.34 -13.40
N THR A 108 -6.09 -6.29 -13.00
CA THR A 108 -6.13 -7.64 -13.56
C THR A 108 -7.48 -7.91 -14.22
N GLU A 109 -7.58 -8.99 -15.00
CA GLU A 109 -8.84 -9.44 -15.60
C GLU A 109 -9.78 -10.12 -14.60
N LYS A 110 -9.35 -10.36 -13.36
CA LYS A 110 -10.18 -10.99 -12.33
C LYS A 110 -11.22 -10.01 -11.81
N ALA A 111 -12.46 -10.48 -11.62
CA ALA A 111 -13.47 -9.72 -10.91
C ALA A 111 -13.30 -9.88 -9.39
N THR A 112 -13.53 -8.80 -8.66
CA THR A 112 -13.68 -8.79 -7.20
C THR A 112 -15.06 -9.39 -6.83
N LYS A 113 -15.29 -9.65 -5.56
CA LYS A 113 -16.61 -10.05 -5.04
C LYS A 113 -17.70 -9.00 -5.29
N SER A 114 -17.33 -7.74 -5.47
CA SER A 114 -18.24 -6.65 -5.82
C SER A 114 -18.49 -6.53 -7.33
N GLY A 115 -17.87 -7.37 -8.17
CA GLY A 115 -18.04 -7.39 -9.63
C GLY A 115 -17.16 -6.40 -10.39
N GLU A 116 -16.31 -5.63 -9.71
CA GLU A 116 -15.34 -4.73 -10.34
C GLU A 116 -14.07 -5.50 -10.74
N LEU A 117 -13.29 -4.97 -11.69
CA LEU A 117 -11.98 -5.54 -11.99
C LEU A 117 -11.05 -5.37 -10.78
N TYR A 118 -10.37 -6.44 -10.41
CA TYR A 118 -9.45 -6.43 -9.28
C TYR A 118 -8.26 -5.52 -9.58
N THR A 119 -8.08 -4.50 -8.75
CA THR A 119 -7.05 -3.47 -8.90
C THR A 119 -6.27 -3.33 -7.61
N GLN A 120 -4.96 -3.39 -7.70
CA GLN A 120 -4.02 -3.20 -6.59
C GLN A 120 -3.31 -1.86 -6.70
N LEU A 121 -3.12 -1.18 -5.58
CA LEU A 121 -2.16 -0.10 -5.45
C LEU A 121 -0.84 -0.70 -5.00
N VAL A 122 0.18 -0.54 -5.82
CA VAL A 122 1.52 -1.07 -5.62
C VAL A 122 2.49 0.07 -5.36
N ALA A 123 3.40 -0.12 -4.41
CA ALA A 123 4.47 0.80 -4.10
C ALA A 123 5.84 0.19 -4.36
N TYR A 124 6.77 1.04 -4.73
CA TYR A 124 8.21 0.77 -4.81
C TYR A 124 8.88 1.51 -3.66
N CYS A 125 9.54 0.75 -2.81
CA CYS A 125 10.14 1.23 -1.57
C CYS A 125 11.65 1.11 -1.59
N TYR A 126 12.35 2.00 -0.91
CA TYR A 126 13.79 1.89 -0.70
C TYR A 126 14.18 2.05 0.77
N MET A 127 15.28 1.40 1.12
CA MET A 127 15.97 1.52 2.40
C MET A 127 17.44 1.85 2.13
N VAL A 128 18.04 2.73 2.91
CA VAL A 128 19.50 2.89 2.93
C VAL A 128 20.08 1.70 3.68
N LYS A 129 21.02 0.98 3.06
CA LYS A 129 21.70 -0.15 3.70
C LYS A 129 22.62 0.35 4.80
N THR A 130 22.44 -0.18 6.01
CA THR A 130 23.26 0.09 7.19
C THR A 130 23.49 -1.22 7.93
N ASP A 131 24.50 -1.27 8.80
CA ASP A 131 24.73 -2.45 9.63
C ASP A 131 23.52 -2.76 10.53
N SER A 132 22.84 -1.71 11.02
CA SER A 132 21.70 -1.84 11.93
C SER A 132 20.41 -2.36 11.27
N ASN A 133 20.29 -2.38 9.93
CA ASN A 133 19.11 -2.91 9.22
C ASN A 133 19.39 -4.12 8.35
N ALA A 134 20.60 -4.68 8.40
CA ALA A 134 21.00 -5.85 7.63
C ALA A 134 20.07 -7.05 7.89
N ASP A 135 19.71 -7.29 9.15
CA ASP A 135 18.78 -8.35 9.55
C ASP A 135 17.38 -8.13 8.97
N LEU A 136 16.86 -6.91 9.05
CA LEU A 136 15.54 -6.58 8.46
C LEU A 136 15.52 -6.79 6.95
N ILE A 137 16.60 -6.42 6.26
CA ILE A 137 16.74 -6.67 4.81
C ILE A 137 16.77 -8.18 4.52
N ALA A 138 17.48 -8.95 5.33
CA ALA A 138 17.51 -10.41 5.22
C ALA A 138 16.14 -11.05 5.48
N GLU A 139 15.40 -10.58 6.49
CA GLU A 139 14.04 -11.02 6.81
C GLU A 139 13.04 -10.70 5.69
N ILE A 140 13.12 -9.51 5.08
CA ILE A 140 12.31 -9.13 3.93
C ILE A 140 12.63 -10.03 2.73
N LYS A 141 13.90 -10.21 2.39
CA LYS A 141 14.35 -11.09 1.30
C LYS A 141 13.94 -12.54 1.53
N GLY A 142 14.03 -13.01 2.77
CA GLY A 142 13.64 -14.36 3.19
C GLY A 142 12.12 -14.57 3.26
N GLY A 143 11.32 -13.48 3.12
CA GLY A 143 9.85 -13.54 3.20
C GLY A 143 9.30 -13.69 4.62
N ILE A 144 10.11 -13.39 5.64
CA ILE A 144 9.69 -13.42 7.06
C ILE A 144 8.89 -12.14 7.37
N LYS A 145 9.37 -10.97 6.95
CA LYS A 145 8.65 -9.69 7.04
C LYS A 145 7.96 -9.42 5.70
N ARG A 146 6.77 -9.96 5.54
CA ARG A 146 6.06 -9.96 4.27
C ARG A 146 4.75 -9.21 4.31
N GLU A 147 3.98 -9.38 5.38
CA GLU A 147 2.64 -8.82 5.50
C GLU A 147 2.71 -7.31 5.75
N GLY A 148 1.75 -6.57 5.17
CA GLY A 148 1.70 -5.13 5.30
C GLY A 148 0.28 -4.59 5.43
N SER A 149 0.16 -3.39 5.96
CA SER A 149 -1.10 -2.67 6.13
C SER A 149 -0.87 -1.18 5.92
N VAL A 150 -1.90 -0.45 5.50
CA VAL A 150 -1.83 1.00 5.26
C VAL A 150 -2.52 1.79 6.35
N GLY A 151 -1.95 2.94 6.69
CA GLY A 151 -2.62 4.00 7.44
C GLY A 151 -3.05 5.12 6.49
N CYS A 152 -4.36 5.36 6.35
CA CYS A 152 -4.90 6.43 5.53
C CYS A 152 -6.22 6.97 6.10
N ALA A 153 -6.66 8.13 5.61
CA ALA A 153 -7.94 8.71 5.92
C ALA A 153 -8.81 8.81 4.67
N VAL A 154 -10.12 8.56 4.84
CA VAL A 154 -11.13 8.68 3.79
C VAL A 154 -12.27 9.59 4.23
N SER A 155 -12.95 10.23 3.28
CA SER A 155 -14.07 11.13 3.56
C SER A 155 -15.40 10.42 3.75
N SER A 156 -15.54 9.19 3.25
CA SER A 156 -16.82 8.47 3.25
C SER A 156 -16.63 6.98 3.49
N SER A 157 -17.59 6.38 4.21
CA SER A 157 -17.70 4.94 4.46
C SER A 157 -19.13 4.48 4.15
N ILE A 158 -19.34 3.99 2.91
CA ILE A 158 -20.66 3.78 2.32
C ILE A 158 -21.12 2.34 2.56
N CYS A 159 -22.25 2.18 3.24
CA CYS A 159 -22.87 0.88 3.48
C CYS A 159 -23.43 0.26 2.18
N SER A 160 -23.05 -0.98 1.86
CA SER A 160 -23.51 -1.69 0.65
C SER A 160 -25.00 -2.04 0.67
N ILE A 161 -25.65 -2.07 1.85
CA ILE A 161 -27.06 -2.45 1.99
C ILE A 161 -27.98 -1.27 1.73
N CYS A 162 -27.73 -0.11 2.37
CA CYS A 162 -28.63 1.04 2.33
C CYS A 162 -28.02 2.31 1.69
N GLY A 163 -26.74 2.30 1.30
CA GLY A 163 -26.08 3.47 0.75
C GLY A 163 -25.76 4.59 1.75
N THR A 164 -26.02 4.40 3.04
CA THR A 164 -25.73 5.41 4.04
C THR A 164 -24.22 5.58 4.20
N ASP A 165 -23.77 6.83 4.24
CA ASP A 165 -22.40 7.20 4.58
C ASP A 165 -22.25 7.28 6.11
N ASN A 166 -21.54 6.29 6.68
CA ASN A 166 -21.37 6.16 8.12
C ASN A 166 -20.42 7.21 8.74
N THR A 167 -19.75 8.02 7.93
CA THR A 167 -19.01 9.18 8.44
C THR A 167 -19.94 10.35 8.77
N LYS A 168 -21.15 10.39 8.18
CA LYS A 168 -22.14 11.47 8.35
C LYS A 168 -23.33 11.05 9.21
N SER A 169 -23.79 9.80 9.07
CA SER A 169 -24.96 9.29 9.80
C SER A 169 -24.84 7.78 10.01
N TYR A 170 -25.24 7.32 11.18
CA TYR A 170 -25.18 5.90 11.52
C TYR A 170 -26.29 5.11 10.83
N CYS A 171 -25.96 3.97 10.21
CA CYS A 171 -26.94 2.98 9.75
C CYS A 171 -26.94 1.75 10.66
N ARG A 172 -28.05 0.99 10.66
CA ARG A 172 -28.22 -0.22 11.50
C ARG A 172 -27.66 -1.50 10.89
N HIS A 173 -26.93 -1.41 9.77
CA HIS A 173 -26.33 -2.55 9.13
C HIS A 173 -24.90 -2.80 9.66
N TYR A 174 -24.64 -4.05 10.08
CA TYR A 174 -23.36 -4.45 10.66
C TYR A 174 -22.51 -5.14 9.62
N ARG A 175 -21.23 -4.80 9.58
CA ARG A 175 -20.22 -5.42 8.73
C ARG A 175 -20.23 -6.95 8.86
N GLY A 176 -20.18 -7.66 7.73
CA GLY A 176 -20.15 -9.12 7.70
C GLY A 176 -21.48 -9.83 7.94
N ARG A 177 -22.55 -9.11 8.32
CA ARG A 177 -23.90 -9.71 8.46
C ARG A 177 -24.61 -9.74 7.11
N SER A 178 -25.41 -10.79 6.91
CA SER A 178 -26.27 -10.93 5.73
C SER A 178 -27.63 -10.23 5.95
N TYR A 179 -28.12 -9.58 4.91
CA TYR A 179 -29.40 -8.89 4.87
C TYR A 179 -30.14 -9.27 3.59
N GLU A 180 -31.47 -9.50 3.70
CA GLU A 180 -32.33 -9.73 2.55
C GLU A 180 -32.44 -8.45 1.71
N LYS A 181 -32.25 -8.59 0.39
CA LYS A 181 -32.39 -7.52 -0.59
C LYS A 181 -33.07 -8.07 -1.84
N GLU A 182 -33.60 -7.20 -2.70
CA GLU A 182 -34.11 -7.62 -3.99
C GLU A 182 -33.03 -8.38 -4.76
N GLY A 183 -33.29 -9.67 -5.07
CA GLY A 183 -32.35 -10.57 -5.73
C GLY A 183 -31.61 -11.53 -4.81
N GLY A 184 -31.86 -11.53 -3.48
CA GLY A 184 -31.28 -12.50 -2.53
C GLY A 184 -30.57 -11.89 -1.34
N SER A 185 -29.90 -12.74 -0.57
CA SER A 185 -29.16 -12.32 0.62
C SER A 185 -27.81 -11.68 0.25
N GLN A 186 -27.53 -10.51 0.80
CA GLN A 186 -26.29 -9.77 0.60
C GLN A 186 -25.53 -9.58 1.92
N VAL A 187 -24.22 -9.88 1.93
CA VAL A 187 -23.33 -9.57 3.04
C VAL A 187 -23.05 -8.07 3.07
N CYS A 188 -23.23 -7.46 4.24
CA CYS A 188 -22.95 -6.04 4.44
C CYS A 188 -21.45 -5.77 4.40
N THR A 189 -21.05 -4.91 3.49
CA THR A 189 -19.68 -4.38 3.35
C THR A 189 -19.73 -2.85 3.33
N PHE A 190 -18.57 -2.22 3.54
CA PHE A 190 -18.46 -0.77 3.47
C PHE A 190 -17.44 -0.38 2.41
N THR A 191 -17.81 0.55 1.54
CA THR A 191 -16.91 1.12 0.55
C THR A 191 -16.27 2.39 1.12
N LEU A 192 -14.96 2.38 1.27
CA LEU A 192 -14.15 3.52 1.67
C LEU A 192 -13.90 4.39 0.46
N ASP A 193 -14.41 5.63 0.46
CA ASP A 193 -14.35 6.53 -0.69
C ASP A 193 -13.83 7.92 -0.32
N GLY A 194 -13.14 8.56 -1.31
CA GLY A 194 -12.55 9.88 -1.19
C GLY A 194 -11.36 9.91 -0.23
N ALA A 195 -10.18 9.52 -0.71
CA ALA A 195 -8.95 9.62 0.08
C ALA A 195 -8.66 11.07 0.47
N LEU A 196 -8.45 11.31 1.76
CA LEU A 196 -8.09 12.62 2.31
C LEU A 196 -6.58 12.72 2.56
N ASP A 197 -5.98 11.66 3.11
CA ASP A 197 -4.54 11.60 3.38
C ASP A 197 -4.06 10.14 3.42
N ALA A 198 -2.77 9.96 3.21
CA ALA A 198 -2.05 8.71 3.43
C ALA A 198 -0.94 8.96 4.44
N TYR A 199 -0.86 8.14 5.48
CA TYR A 199 0.09 8.35 6.57
C TYR A 199 1.34 7.51 6.41
N GLU A 200 1.17 6.20 6.25
CA GLU A 200 2.26 5.24 6.22
C GLU A 200 1.85 3.88 5.62
N PHE A 201 2.82 3.07 5.30
CA PHE A 201 2.69 1.63 5.10
C PHE A 201 3.44 0.90 6.20
N SER A 202 2.80 -0.04 6.89
CA SER A 202 3.40 -0.81 7.97
C SER A 202 3.69 -2.24 7.58
N LEU A 203 4.87 -2.75 7.95
CA LEU A 203 5.10 -4.18 8.07
C LEU A 203 4.39 -4.66 9.35
N VAL A 204 3.49 -5.64 9.23
CA VAL A 204 2.64 -6.14 10.32
C VAL A 204 2.61 -7.67 10.34
N ALA A 205 2.15 -8.25 11.44
CA ALA A 205 1.99 -9.70 11.53
C ALA A 205 0.72 -10.21 10.81
N VAL A 206 -0.38 -9.43 10.84
CA VAL A 206 -1.67 -9.80 10.25
C VAL A 206 -2.27 -8.57 9.56
N PRO A 207 -2.34 -8.54 8.21
CA PRO A 207 -2.94 -7.43 7.47
C PRO A 207 -4.47 -7.52 7.44
N ALA A 208 -5.16 -6.39 7.33
CA ALA A 208 -6.59 -6.35 7.03
C ALA A 208 -6.86 -6.89 5.62
N GLN A 209 -6.12 -6.44 4.63
CA GLN A 209 -6.20 -6.92 3.25
C GLN A 209 -5.25 -8.08 3.01
N LYS A 210 -5.78 -9.19 2.48
CA LYS A 210 -5.04 -10.45 2.31
C LYS A 210 -3.86 -10.37 1.35
N ALA A 211 -3.92 -9.48 0.37
CA ALA A 211 -2.88 -9.29 -0.65
C ALA A 211 -1.86 -8.23 -0.26
N ALA A 212 -2.11 -7.42 0.79
CA ALA A 212 -1.21 -6.36 1.21
C ALA A 212 0.09 -6.94 1.79
N GLY A 213 1.21 -6.44 1.30
CA GLY A 213 2.53 -6.84 1.76
C GLY A 213 3.61 -6.84 0.68
N VAL A 214 4.81 -7.20 1.08
CA VAL A 214 5.97 -7.29 0.19
C VAL A 214 5.73 -8.38 -0.86
N SER A 215 5.73 -8.00 -2.12
CA SER A 215 5.53 -8.91 -3.24
C SER A 215 6.85 -9.54 -3.70
N LYS A 216 6.79 -10.79 -4.15
CA LYS A 216 7.93 -11.41 -4.85
C LYS A 216 8.24 -10.57 -6.09
N SER A 217 9.51 -10.25 -6.27
CA SER A 217 10.00 -9.62 -7.50
C SER A 217 9.65 -10.52 -8.68
N TYR A 218 8.67 -10.11 -9.51
CA TYR A 218 8.57 -10.69 -10.84
C TYR A 218 9.65 -10.03 -11.70
N THR A 219 10.52 -10.83 -12.29
CA THR A 219 11.42 -10.41 -13.36
C THR A 219 10.60 -10.14 -14.62
N GLY A 220 9.85 -9.08 -14.62
CA GLY A 220 9.21 -8.52 -15.80
C GLY A 220 9.62 -7.05 -15.83
N LYS A 221 10.10 -6.60 -16.98
CA LYS A 221 10.36 -5.18 -17.23
C LYS A 221 9.13 -4.38 -16.83
N THR A 222 9.09 -3.88 -15.61
CA THR A 222 8.15 -2.85 -15.24
C THR A 222 8.73 -1.56 -15.77
N VAL A 223 8.19 -1.09 -16.90
CA VAL A 223 8.50 0.25 -17.39
C VAL A 223 7.82 1.21 -16.43
N TYR A 224 8.56 1.73 -15.49
CA TYR A 224 8.16 2.91 -14.75
C TYR A 224 8.17 4.06 -15.76
N ALA A 225 6.99 4.49 -16.19
CA ALA A 225 6.82 5.79 -16.80
C ALA A 225 6.69 6.79 -15.65
N PRO A 226 7.67 7.70 -15.43
CA PRO A 226 7.43 8.82 -14.53
C PRO A 226 6.24 9.59 -15.10
N ASP A 227 5.22 9.86 -14.27
CA ASP A 227 4.17 10.82 -14.62
C ASP A 227 4.90 12.14 -14.93
N GLU A 228 4.89 12.57 -16.18
CA GLU A 228 5.52 13.83 -16.65
C GLU A 228 4.85 15.07 -16.03
N ASP A 229 3.75 14.89 -15.30
CA ASP A 229 2.91 15.94 -14.74
C ASP A 229 2.95 16.06 -13.20
N VAL A 230 4.03 15.67 -12.53
CA VAL A 230 4.22 16.15 -11.16
C VAL A 230 4.93 17.50 -11.25
N PRO A 231 4.20 18.63 -11.05
CA PRO A 231 4.85 19.92 -10.98
C PRO A 231 5.95 19.85 -9.90
N PRO A 232 7.11 20.50 -10.14
CA PRO A 232 8.13 20.61 -9.10
C PRO A 232 7.43 21.12 -7.84
N ALA A 233 7.77 20.55 -6.69
CA ALA A 233 7.24 21.01 -5.41
C ALA A 233 7.36 22.54 -5.41
N GLU A 234 6.21 23.23 -5.37
CA GLU A 234 6.20 24.68 -5.26
C GLU A 234 7.07 25.03 -4.07
N GLU A 235 8.16 25.75 -4.31
CA GLU A 235 8.87 26.42 -3.24
C GLU A 235 7.82 27.28 -2.55
N LYS A 236 7.46 26.88 -1.31
CA LYS A 236 6.58 27.70 -0.49
C LYS A 236 7.18 29.09 -0.48
N PRO A 237 6.42 30.13 -0.79
CA PRO A 237 6.90 31.49 -0.65
C PRO A 237 7.42 31.64 0.80
N PRO A 238 8.45 32.45 1.03
CA PRO A 238 8.98 32.66 2.37
C PRO A 238 7.81 33.03 3.27
N VAL A 239 7.64 32.27 4.35
CA VAL A 239 6.58 32.50 5.33
C VAL A 239 6.86 33.89 5.89
N ASP A 240 5.96 34.82 5.62
CA ASP A 240 5.98 36.14 6.24
C ASP A 240 5.67 35.92 7.73
N ASP A 241 6.69 36.08 8.58
CA ASP A 241 6.59 35.91 10.01
C ASP A 241 5.78 37.06 10.62
N THR A 242 4.47 37.00 10.47
CA THR A 242 3.56 37.89 11.18
C THR A 242 2.99 37.19 12.40
N GLU A 243 3.00 37.87 13.53
CA GLU A 243 2.44 37.48 14.84
C GLU A 243 1.03 36.86 14.80
N ALA A 244 0.29 37.12 13.72
CA ALA A 244 -1.03 36.57 13.46
C ALA A 244 -1.03 35.08 13.10
N SER A 245 0.02 34.58 12.41
CA SER A 245 0.15 33.18 12.01
C SER A 245 0.51 32.29 13.22
N GLU A 246 1.38 32.78 14.13
CA GLU A 246 1.70 32.04 15.37
C GLU A 246 0.49 31.94 16.30
N LYS A 247 -0.29 32.99 16.45
CA LYS A 247 -1.52 32.96 17.27
C LYS A 247 -2.57 31.99 16.74
N ALA A 248 -2.73 31.91 15.41
CA ALA A 248 -3.66 30.96 14.78
C ALA A 248 -3.21 29.49 14.97
N ALA A 249 -1.90 29.22 14.84
CA ALA A 249 -1.33 27.89 15.07
C ALA A 249 -1.47 27.45 16.54
N VAL A 250 -1.20 28.34 17.48
CA VAL A 250 -1.37 28.06 18.93
C VAL A 250 -2.83 27.81 19.28
N LEU A 251 -3.77 28.55 18.69
CA LEU A 251 -5.22 28.33 18.92
C LEU A 251 -5.70 27.00 18.37
N ALA A 252 -5.19 26.57 17.19
CA ALA A 252 -5.51 25.28 16.60
C ALA A 252 -5.01 24.11 17.48
N VAL A 253 -3.77 24.18 17.96
CA VAL A 253 -3.20 23.17 18.87
C VAL A 253 -3.95 23.11 20.20
N GLN A 254 -4.37 24.25 20.75
CA GLN A 254 -5.17 24.29 21.98
C GLN A 254 -6.56 23.68 21.80
N ALA A 255 -7.20 23.89 20.65
CA ALA A 255 -8.48 23.28 20.31
C ALA A 255 -8.39 21.76 20.18
N GLU A 256 -7.34 21.25 19.54
CA GLU A 256 -7.06 19.80 19.44
C GLU A 256 -6.80 19.17 20.81
N LEU A 257 -5.98 19.81 21.65
CA LEU A 257 -5.73 19.35 23.02
C LEU A 257 -7.01 19.33 23.88
N ALA A 258 -7.90 20.29 23.70
CA ALA A 258 -9.19 20.33 24.39
C ALA A 258 -10.11 19.18 23.92
N ALA A 259 -10.12 18.88 22.62
CA ALA A 259 -10.88 17.77 22.06
C ALA A 259 -10.37 16.40 22.54
N ILE A 260 -9.05 16.24 22.65
CA ILE A 260 -8.41 15.02 23.19
C ILE A 260 -8.75 14.85 24.67
N LYS A 261 -8.68 15.91 25.48
CA LYS A 261 -9.06 15.89 26.91
C LYS A 261 -10.54 15.58 27.12
N ALA A 262 -11.44 16.11 26.28
CA ALA A 262 -12.86 15.80 26.34
C ALA A 262 -13.14 14.32 26.02
N ARG A 263 -12.42 13.71 25.09
CA ARG A 263 -12.53 12.26 24.78
C ARG A 263 -12.00 11.37 25.91
N HIS A 264 -10.99 11.79 26.67
CA HIS A 264 -10.44 11.03 27.80
C HIS A 264 -11.33 11.09 29.06
N ASN A 265 -12.05 12.19 29.27
CA ASN A 265 -12.97 12.32 30.41
C ASN A 265 -14.32 11.61 30.23
N TYR A 266 -14.59 11.01 29.07
CA TYR A 266 -15.80 10.22 28.80
C TYR A 266 -15.64 8.73 29.10
N ASN A 267 -14.42 8.27 29.46
CA ASN A 267 -14.09 6.87 29.73
C ASN A 267 -13.66 6.60 31.19
N ASN A 268 -14.04 7.48 32.15
CA ASN A 268 -13.92 7.22 33.57
C ASN A 268 -15.32 7.26 34.24
#